data_ea630ec9317825b695199fe5db08c330
#
_entry.id   ea630ec9317825b695199fe5db08c330
#
_cell.length_a   1.000
_cell.length_b   1.000
_cell.length_c   1.000
_cell.angle_alpha   90.00
_cell.angle_beta   90.00
_cell.angle_gamma   90.00
#
_symmetry.space_group_name_H-M   'P 1'
#
loop_
_entity.id
_entity.type
_entity.pdbx_description
1 polymer ?
#
loop_
_entity_poly.entity_id
_entity_poly.type
_entity_poly.pdbx_seq_one_letter_code
_entity_poly.pdbx_strand_id
1 'polypeptide(L)'
;GVRVIMMNPQNGEIYAMVNSPEFSLTKPYELVDQSKNLSEKQKNEELNKMWRNGCVSDTYEPGSTFKIITSTAALEAGAVSLNDTFYCPGFKIVEDRRIRCHKAGGHGSETFVQGVQNSCNPVFMEVGARLGVGGMFRGMRQLGILSKANIDVPGEASTIMHQQKNVGA
;
A
#
# COMPACT_ATOMS: atom_id res chain seq x y z
N GLY A 1 11.33 1.58 12.72
CA GLY A 1 12.32 1.66 11.66
C GLY A 1 11.83 2.46 10.47
N VAL A 2 12.72 2.89 9.60
CA VAL A 2 12.43 3.62 8.36
C VAL A 2 12.93 2.78 7.19
N ARG A 3 12.18 2.77 6.09
CA ARG A 3 12.54 2.12 4.84
C ARG A 3 12.41 3.11 3.70
N VAL A 4 13.42 3.18 2.85
CA VAL A 4 13.44 4.11 1.72
C VAL A 4 13.91 3.35 0.48
N ILE A 5 13.17 3.50 -0.61
CA ILE A 5 13.60 3.07 -1.94
C ILE A 5 13.62 4.32 -2.82
N MET A 6 14.74 4.54 -3.49
CA MET A 6 14.90 5.60 -4.49
C MET A 6 15.15 4.95 -5.84
N MET A 7 14.27 5.22 -6.80
CA MET A 7 14.36 4.59 -8.12
C MET A 7 14.06 5.56 -9.25
N ASN A 8 14.54 5.24 -10.42
CA ASN A 8 14.21 5.92 -11.65
C ASN A 8 12.84 5.42 -12.17
N PRO A 9 11.81 6.27 -12.23
CA PRO A 9 10.48 5.84 -12.67
C PRO A 9 10.41 5.51 -14.17
N GLN A 10 11.39 5.91 -14.97
CA GLN A 10 11.39 5.69 -16.42
C GLN A 10 11.85 4.28 -16.80
N ASN A 11 12.73 3.68 -16.02
CA ASN A 11 13.35 2.39 -16.34
C ASN A 11 13.33 1.38 -15.17
N GLY A 12 12.89 1.80 -13.97
CA GLY A 12 12.83 0.95 -12.78
C GLY A 12 14.17 0.75 -12.05
N GLU A 13 15.24 1.42 -12.49
CA GLU A 13 16.57 1.30 -11.86
C GLU A 13 16.52 1.82 -10.41
N ILE A 14 16.98 1.00 -9.46
CA ILE A 14 17.02 1.35 -8.04
C ILE A 14 18.37 2.00 -7.71
N TYR A 15 18.32 3.28 -7.36
CA TYR A 15 19.52 4.03 -6.96
C TYR A 15 19.91 3.81 -5.50
N ALA A 16 18.94 3.61 -4.63
CA ALA A 16 19.16 3.34 -3.21
C ALA A 16 18.03 2.51 -2.61
N MET A 17 18.38 1.63 -1.69
CA MET A 17 17.46 0.86 -0.88
C MET A 17 17.98 0.79 0.55
N VAL A 18 17.29 1.44 1.48
CA VAL A 18 17.79 1.67 2.85
C VAL A 18 16.77 1.16 3.86
N ASN A 19 17.28 0.44 4.85
CA ASN A 19 16.53 0.07 6.06
C ASN A 19 17.20 0.71 7.28
N SER A 20 16.44 1.37 8.14
CA SER A 20 16.96 1.92 9.39
C SER A 20 16.14 1.36 10.57
N PRO A 21 16.78 0.82 11.63
CA PRO A 21 18.23 0.62 11.78
C PRO A 21 18.79 -0.39 10.78
N GLU A 22 20.00 -0.17 10.32
CA GLU A 22 20.78 -1.10 9.51
C GLU A 22 21.78 -1.86 10.39
N PHE A 23 22.36 -2.93 9.86
CA PHE A 23 23.42 -3.69 10.54
C PHE A 23 24.76 -3.46 9.86
N SER A 24 25.84 -3.70 10.60
CA SER A 24 27.20 -3.58 10.06
C SER A 24 27.59 -4.84 9.29
N LEU A 25 27.95 -4.68 8.01
CA LEU A 25 28.47 -5.78 7.19
C LEU A 25 29.83 -6.32 7.68
N THR A 26 30.59 -5.51 8.42
CA THR A 26 31.84 -5.95 9.04
C THR A 26 31.62 -6.72 10.34
N LYS A 27 30.42 -6.61 10.93
CA LYS A 27 30.01 -7.28 12.18
C LYS A 27 28.60 -7.86 12.07
N PRO A 28 28.36 -8.77 11.13
CA PRO A 28 27.00 -9.18 10.76
C PRO A 28 26.29 -9.99 11.84
N TYR A 29 27.01 -10.53 12.81
CA TYR A 29 26.47 -11.34 13.93
C TYR A 29 26.33 -10.55 15.23
N GLU A 30 26.65 -9.25 15.23
CA GLU A 30 26.45 -8.38 16.37
C GLU A 30 25.10 -7.66 16.23
N LEU A 31 24.23 -7.81 17.24
CA LEU A 31 22.94 -7.10 17.27
C LEU A 31 23.18 -5.60 17.44
N VAL A 32 22.38 -4.78 16.77
CA VAL A 32 22.41 -3.31 16.91
C VAL A 32 22.12 -2.89 18.36
N ASP A 33 21.19 -3.57 19.03
CA ASP A 33 20.90 -3.37 20.45
C ASP A 33 21.47 -4.54 21.27
N GLN A 34 22.61 -4.31 21.91
CA GLN A 34 23.31 -5.29 22.75
C GLN A 34 22.86 -5.23 24.22
N SER A 35 21.92 -4.35 24.59
CA SER A 35 21.50 -4.15 25.99
C SER A 35 20.63 -5.29 26.55
N LYS A 36 20.18 -6.20 25.70
CA LYS A 36 19.25 -7.27 26.06
C LYS A 36 19.99 -8.57 26.40
N ASN A 37 19.73 -9.10 27.59
CA ASN A 37 20.11 -10.46 27.93
C ASN A 37 19.18 -11.46 27.19
N LEU A 38 19.63 -11.93 26.03
CA LEU A 38 18.87 -12.85 25.18
C LEU A 38 19.43 -14.27 25.31
N SER A 39 18.54 -15.27 25.29
CA SER A 39 18.95 -16.65 25.08
C SER A 39 19.47 -16.82 23.63
N GLU A 40 20.24 -17.87 23.36
CA GLU A 40 20.75 -18.16 22.01
C GLU A 40 19.65 -18.23 20.96
N LYS A 41 18.50 -18.82 21.28
CA LYS A 41 17.34 -18.88 20.40
C LYS A 41 16.81 -17.48 20.06
N GLN A 42 16.64 -16.63 21.08
CA GLN A 42 16.17 -15.26 20.90
C GLN A 42 17.18 -14.42 20.12
N LYS A 43 18.49 -14.62 20.37
CA LYS A 43 19.55 -13.95 19.62
C LYS A 43 19.48 -14.31 18.13
N ASN A 44 19.31 -15.58 17.80
CA ASN A 44 19.16 -16.01 16.40
C ASN A 44 17.90 -15.45 15.74
N GLU A 45 16.80 -15.34 16.46
CA GLU A 45 15.57 -14.72 15.96
C GLU A 45 15.78 -13.23 15.67
N GLU A 46 16.46 -12.48 16.55
CA GLU A 46 16.76 -11.06 16.35
C GLU A 46 17.79 -10.85 15.23
N LEU A 47 18.80 -11.70 15.07
CA LEU A 47 19.73 -11.69 13.94
C LEU A 47 18.98 -11.87 12.61
N ASN A 48 18.08 -12.86 12.53
CA ASN A 48 17.27 -13.09 11.33
C ASN A 48 16.37 -11.89 10.98
N LYS A 49 15.82 -11.22 11.99
CA LYS A 49 15.04 -9.98 11.79
C LYS A 49 15.94 -8.84 11.30
N MET A 50 17.15 -8.72 11.87
CA MET A 50 18.11 -7.67 11.53
C MET A 50 18.62 -7.79 10.09
N TRP A 51 18.88 -9.02 9.61
CA TRP A 51 19.33 -9.27 8.25
C TRP A 51 18.23 -9.12 7.19
N ARG A 52 16.97 -9.07 7.62
CA ARG A 52 15.83 -9.01 6.71
C ARG A 52 15.78 -7.65 5.99
N ASN A 53 15.79 -7.65 4.68
CA ASN A 53 15.54 -6.46 3.89
C ASN A 53 14.04 -6.15 3.85
N GLY A 54 13.58 -5.30 4.75
CA GLY A 54 12.17 -4.97 4.86
C GLY A 54 11.60 -4.19 3.66
N CYS A 55 12.44 -3.55 2.85
CA CYS A 55 12.00 -2.93 1.59
C CYS A 55 11.44 -3.94 0.58
N VAL A 56 11.90 -5.19 0.66
CA VAL A 56 11.59 -6.25 -0.30
C VAL A 56 10.74 -7.36 0.34
N SER A 57 11.04 -7.69 1.61
CA SER A 57 10.49 -8.87 2.26
C SER A 57 9.26 -8.60 3.13
N ASP A 58 8.91 -7.34 3.39
CA ASP A 58 7.76 -7.00 4.22
C ASP A 58 6.60 -6.49 3.38
N THR A 59 5.41 -6.96 3.72
CA THR A 59 4.15 -6.44 3.21
C THR A 59 3.50 -5.52 4.25
N TYR A 60 2.74 -4.53 3.80
CA TYR A 60 2.00 -3.63 4.67
C TYR A 60 0.66 -3.24 4.03
N GLU A 61 -0.28 -2.78 4.82
CA GLU A 61 -1.52 -2.21 4.33
C GLU A 61 -1.27 -0.79 3.81
N PRO A 62 -1.42 -0.53 2.50
CA PRO A 62 -1.01 0.75 1.90
C PRO A 62 -1.87 1.94 2.33
N GLY A 63 -3.07 1.69 2.89
CA GLY A 63 -3.98 2.76 3.29
C GLY A 63 -4.33 3.68 2.12
N SER A 64 -4.31 4.99 2.37
CA SER A 64 -4.69 6.00 1.36
C SER A 64 -3.76 6.10 0.15
N THR A 65 -2.55 5.56 0.21
CA THR A 65 -1.68 5.52 -0.98
C THR A 65 -2.25 4.60 -2.07
N PHE A 66 -3.05 3.59 -1.69
CA PHE A 66 -3.76 2.73 -2.64
C PHE A 66 -4.81 3.46 -3.48
N LYS A 67 -5.24 4.65 -3.06
CA LYS A 67 -6.17 5.49 -3.83
C LYS A 67 -5.60 5.91 -5.18
N ILE A 68 -4.28 5.97 -5.34
CA ILE A 68 -3.62 6.20 -6.63
C ILE A 68 -3.99 5.08 -7.60
N ILE A 69 -3.90 3.82 -7.16
CA ILE A 69 -4.25 2.64 -7.96
C ILE A 69 -5.74 2.68 -8.35
N THR A 70 -6.60 2.96 -7.37
CA THR A 70 -8.05 3.07 -7.59
C THR A 70 -8.38 4.18 -8.58
N SER A 71 -7.75 5.36 -8.46
CA SER A 71 -7.94 6.50 -9.38
C SER A 71 -7.53 6.14 -10.80
N THR A 72 -6.34 5.58 -10.97
CA THR A 72 -5.82 5.17 -12.28
C THR A 72 -6.75 4.15 -12.93
N ALA A 73 -7.11 3.09 -12.21
CA ALA A 73 -8.00 2.05 -12.73
C ALA A 73 -9.39 2.58 -13.09
N ALA A 74 -9.95 3.52 -12.30
CA ALA A 74 -11.27 4.07 -12.55
C ALA A 74 -11.30 5.04 -13.74
N LEU A 75 -10.25 5.86 -13.92
CA LEU A 75 -10.10 6.75 -15.06
C LEU A 75 -9.88 5.96 -16.36
N GLU A 76 -8.97 4.98 -16.36
CA GLU A 76 -8.70 4.13 -17.51
C GLU A 76 -9.93 3.30 -17.92
N ALA A 77 -10.74 2.85 -16.97
CA ALA A 77 -11.97 2.14 -17.25
C ALA A 77 -13.13 3.05 -17.66
N GLY A 78 -12.99 4.38 -17.64
CA GLY A 78 -14.07 5.33 -17.88
C GLY A 78 -15.17 5.29 -16.81
N ALA A 79 -14.90 4.70 -15.63
CA ALA A 79 -15.87 4.61 -14.54
C ALA A 79 -16.09 5.97 -13.84
N VAL A 80 -15.12 6.87 -13.96
CA VAL A 80 -15.20 8.25 -13.50
C VAL A 80 -14.47 9.19 -14.46
N SER A 81 -14.84 10.47 -14.41
CA SER A 81 -14.14 11.57 -15.05
C SER A 81 -13.62 12.57 -14.02
N LEU A 82 -12.68 13.44 -14.41
CA LEU A 82 -12.12 14.46 -13.51
C LEU A 82 -13.17 15.41 -12.95
N ASN A 83 -14.26 15.63 -13.69
CA ASN A 83 -15.33 16.57 -13.35
C ASN A 83 -16.52 15.90 -12.65
N ASP A 84 -16.51 14.59 -12.47
CA ASP A 84 -17.56 13.90 -11.73
C ASP A 84 -17.67 14.48 -10.32
N THR A 85 -18.89 14.66 -9.85
CA THR A 85 -19.17 15.20 -8.53
C THR A 85 -19.64 14.12 -7.57
N PHE A 86 -19.22 14.26 -6.32
CA PHE A 86 -19.49 13.34 -5.22
C PHE A 86 -19.93 14.13 -3.99
N TYR A 87 -20.58 13.47 -3.04
CA TYR A 87 -20.95 14.06 -1.78
C TYR A 87 -20.38 13.28 -0.60
N CYS A 88 -19.67 13.97 0.28
CA CYS A 88 -19.09 13.41 1.49
C CYS A 88 -19.77 13.96 2.76
N PRO A 89 -20.66 13.18 3.39
CA PRO A 89 -21.28 13.55 4.67
C PRO A 89 -20.40 13.27 5.90
N GLY A 90 -19.12 12.91 5.71
CA GLY A 90 -18.21 12.50 6.76
C GLY A 90 -18.16 10.98 7.00
N PHE A 91 -18.98 10.21 6.33
CA PHE A 91 -18.98 8.75 6.36
C PHE A 91 -19.70 8.15 5.15
N LYS A 92 -19.53 6.84 4.93
CA LYS A 92 -20.35 6.03 4.04
C LYS A 92 -20.68 4.71 4.72
N ILE A 93 -21.88 4.20 4.51
CA ILE A 93 -22.26 2.85 4.93
C ILE A 93 -21.95 1.92 3.78
N VAL A 94 -21.13 0.90 4.04
CA VAL A 94 -20.81 -0.18 3.11
C VAL A 94 -21.25 -1.48 3.80
N GLU A 95 -22.23 -2.15 3.22
CA GLU A 95 -22.95 -3.26 3.85
C GLU A 95 -23.50 -2.84 5.23
N ASP A 96 -23.03 -3.42 6.31
CA ASP A 96 -23.43 -3.14 7.69
C ASP A 96 -22.43 -2.22 8.44
N ARG A 97 -21.39 -1.74 7.77
CA ARG A 97 -20.29 -0.99 8.39
C ARG A 97 -20.34 0.49 8.04
N ARG A 98 -20.28 1.31 9.09
CA ARG A 98 -20.11 2.76 8.94
C ARG A 98 -18.62 3.10 8.87
N ILE A 99 -18.14 3.42 7.68
CA ILE A 99 -16.75 3.80 7.44
C ILE A 99 -16.64 5.33 7.43
N ARG A 100 -15.82 5.87 8.31
CA ARG A 100 -15.67 7.32 8.49
C ARG A 100 -14.67 7.94 7.52
N CYS A 101 -14.94 9.19 7.13
CA CYS A 101 -13.93 10.07 6.58
C CYS A 101 -13.03 10.61 7.70
N HIS A 102 -11.79 11.00 7.39
CA HIS A 102 -10.92 11.65 8.35
C HIS A 102 -11.47 13.02 8.78
N LYS A 103 -12.25 13.70 7.92
CA LYS A 103 -12.99 14.91 8.25
C LYS A 103 -14.36 14.54 8.78
N ALA A 104 -14.58 14.63 10.08
CA ALA A 104 -15.80 14.17 10.75
C ALA A 104 -17.08 14.85 10.26
N GLY A 105 -17.01 16.16 9.93
CA GLY A 105 -18.13 16.91 9.36
C GLY A 105 -18.37 16.70 7.86
N GLY A 106 -17.53 15.88 7.20
CA GLY A 106 -17.56 15.68 5.76
C GLY A 106 -16.92 16.82 4.96
N HIS A 107 -16.68 16.56 3.67
CA HIS A 107 -16.18 17.56 2.74
C HIS A 107 -17.31 18.28 1.98
N GLY A 108 -18.54 17.77 2.10
CA GLY A 108 -19.68 18.25 1.30
C GLY A 108 -19.60 17.80 -0.15
N SER A 109 -20.06 18.64 -1.05
CA SER A 109 -19.93 18.39 -2.51
C SER A 109 -18.51 18.67 -2.96
N GLU A 110 -17.89 17.72 -3.65
CA GLU A 110 -16.55 17.82 -4.19
C GLU A 110 -16.44 17.11 -5.55
N THR A 111 -15.57 17.61 -6.42
CA THR A 111 -15.25 16.92 -7.66
C THR A 111 -14.35 15.71 -7.38
N PHE A 112 -14.18 14.81 -8.36
CA PHE A 112 -13.24 13.70 -8.23
C PHE A 112 -11.82 14.20 -7.88
N VAL A 113 -11.37 15.27 -8.55
CA VAL A 113 -10.06 15.88 -8.26
C VAL A 113 -9.95 16.34 -6.80
N GLN A 114 -10.97 17.02 -6.29
CA GLN A 114 -11.03 17.44 -4.89
C GLN A 114 -11.08 16.24 -3.94
N GLY A 115 -11.80 15.18 -4.29
CA GLY A 115 -11.83 13.92 -3.54
C GLY A 115 -10.45 13.26 -3.42
N VAL A 116 -9.63 13.33 -4.49
CA VAL A 116 -8.23 12.89 -4.48
C VAL A 116 -7.39 13.79 -3.58
N GLN A 117 -7.45 15.12 -3.77
CA GLN A 117 -6.70 16.10 -2.98
C GLN A 117 -7.01 15.99 -1.47
N ASN A 118 -8.28 15.81 -1.14
CA ASN A 118 -8.75 15.65 0.22
C ASN A 118 -8.58 14.21 0.76
N SER A 119 -8.10 13.28 -0.03
CA SER A 119 -8.05 11.86 0.34
C SER A 119 -9.38 11.36 0.94
N CYS A 120 -10.51 11.76 0.33
CA CYS A 120 -11.85 11.55 0.85
C CYS A 120 -12.28 10.09 0.78
N ASN A 121 -12.50 9.42 1.92
CA ASN A 121 -12.88 8.01 1.95
C ASN A 121 -14.24 7.75 1.27
N PRO A 122 -15.34 8.50 1.55
CA PRO A 122 -16.63 8.30 0.88
C PRO A 122 -16.55 8.40 -0.65
N VAL A 123 -15.78 9.34 -1.19
CA VAL A 123 -15.56 9.46 -2.64
C VAL A 123 -14.93 8.18 -3.18
N PHE A 124 -13.85 7.70 -2.55
CA PHE A 124 -13.15 6.50 -3.03
C PHE A 124 -13.95 5.21 -2.87
N MET A 125 -14.84 5.12 -1.90
CA MET A 125 -15.80 4.02 -1.81
C MET A 125 -16.81 4.05 -2.97
N GLU A 126 -17.27 5.25 -3.36
CA GLU A 126 -18.15 5.42 -4.53
C GLU A 126 -17.42 5.09 -5.83
N VAL A 127 -16.21 5.59 -5.99
CA VAL A 127 -15.34 5.30 -7.15
C VAL A 127 -15.11 3.80 -7.28
N GLY A 128 -14.78 3.13 -6.17
CA GLY A 128 -14.59 1.67 -6.14
C GLY A 128 -15.86 0.91 -6.51
N ALA A 129 -17.01 1.35 -6.02
CA ALA A 129 -18.30 0.75 -6.37
C ALA A 129 -18.65 0.90 -7.86
N ARG A 130 -18.40 2.09 -8.45
CA ARG A 130 -18.59 2.31 -9.90
C ARG A 130 -17.62 1.47 -10.74
N LEU A 131 -16.37 1.35 -10.33
CA LEU A 131 -15.37 0.53 -11.00
C LEU A 131 -15.71 -0.97 -10.93
N GLY A 132 -16.27 -1.39 -9.79
CA GLY A 132 -16.59 -2.77 -9.49
C GLY A 132 -15.38 -3.66 -9.27
N VAL A 133 -15.60 -4.86 -8.73
CA VAL A 133 -14.54 -5.83 -8.40
C VAL A 133 -13.72 -6.20 -9.63
N GLY A 134 -14.37 -6.49 -10.76
CA GLY A 134 -13.71 -6.84 -12.01
C GLY A 134 -12.80 -5.74 -12.54
N GLY A 135 -13.26 -4.49 -12.49
CA GLY A 135 -12.49 -3.31 -12.90
C GLY A 135 -11.27 -3.10 -12.01
N MET A 136 -11.45 -3.21 -10.69
CA MET A 136 -10.36 -3.08 -9.73
C MET A 136 -9.27 -4.12 -9.96
N PHE A 137 -9.62 -5.40 -10.12
CA PHE A 137 -8.63 -6.47 -10.37
C PHE A 137 -7.96 -6.35 -11.73
N ARG A 138 -8.65 -5.83 -12.76
CA ARG A 138 -7.99 -5.50 -14.06
C ARG A 138 -6.93 -4.42 -13.88
N GLY A 139 -7.30 -3.31 -13.22
CA GLY A 139 -6.37 -2.20 -12.97
C GLY A 139 -5.15 -2.65 -12.16
N MET A 140 -5.36 -3.41 -11.08
CA MET A 140 -4.25 -3.96 -10.28
C MET A 140 -3.32 -4.86 -11.11
N ARG A 141 -3.86 -5.70 -12.02
CA ARG A 141 -3.04 -6.53 -12.92
C ARG A 141 -2.24 -5.68 -13.90
N GLN A 142 -2.86 -4.69 -14.52
CA GLN A 142 -2.19 -3.79 -15.47
C GLN A 142 -1.06 -2.99 -14.82
N LEU A 143 -1.23 -2.61 -13.55
CA LEU A 143 -0.21 -1.90 -12.77
C LEU A 143 0.80 -2.85 -12.08
N GLY A 144 0.74 -4.16 -12.33
CA GLY A 144 1.68 -5.13 -11.79
C GLY A 144 1.54 -5.43 -10.28
N ILE A 145 0.48 -4.92 -9.61
CA ILE A 145 0.30 -5.05 -8.15
C ILE A 145 0.10 -6.50 -7.70
N LEU A 146 -0.42 -7.36 -8.58
CA LEU A 146 -0.74 -8.75 -8.24
C LEU A 146 0.40 -9.74 -8.53
N SER A 147 1.53 -9.27 -9.00
CA SER A 147 2.71 -10.08 -9.34
C SER A 147 3.94 -9.58 -8.61
N LYS A 148 4.96 -10.41 -8.54
CA LYS A 148 6.28 -10.00 -8.06
C LYS A 148 6.91 -9.03 -9.05
N ALA A 149 7.66 -8.05 -8.53
CA ALA A 149 8.46 -7.13 -9.33
C ALA A 149 9.66 -7.81 -9.98
N ASN A 150 10.04 -9.00 -9.47
CA ASN A 150 11.24 -9.75 -9.86
C ASN A 150 12.52 -8.94 -9.68
N ILE A 151 12.61 -8.25 -8.54
CA ILE A 151 13.82 -7.56 -8.14
C ILE A 151 14.98 -8.57 -8.00
N ASP A 152 16.18 -8.19 -8.38
CA ASP A 152 17.38 -9.03 -8.41
C ASP A 152 18.03 -9.28 -7.03
N VAL A 153 17.30 -9.01 -5.95
CA VAL A 153 17.71 -9.36 -4.58
C VAL A 153 16.78 -10.43 -4.00
N PRO A 154 17.29 -11.31 -3.12
CA PRO A 154 16.49 -12.40 -2.56
C PRO A 154 15.44 -11.90 -1.57
N GLY A 155 14.39 -12.69 -1.39
CA GLY A 155 13.42 -12.49 -0.32
C GLY A 155 12.23 -11.61 -0.68
N GLU A 156 11.95 -11.36 -1.97
CA GLU A 156 10.76 -10.60 -2.37
C GLU A 156 9.48 -11.28 -1.87
N ALA A 157 8.69 -10.53 -1.09
CA ALA A 157 7.41 -10.98 -0.59
C ALA A 157 6.36 -11.02 -1.72
N SER A 158 5.42 -11.95 -1.60
CA SER A 158 4.25 -11.97 -2.47
C SER A 158 3.15 -11.06 -1.90
N THR A 159 2.40 -10.40 -2.78
CA THR A 159 1.21 -9.64 -2.40
C THR A 159 0.21 -10.52 -1.68
N ILE A 160 -0.25 -10.09 -0.49
CA ILE A 160 -1.32 -10.75 0.26
C ILE A 160 -2.62 -10.08 -0.13
N MET A 161 -3.46 -10.77 -0.90
CA MET A 161 -4.74 -10.25 -1.37
C MET A 161 -5.80 -11.35 -1.44
N HIS A 162 -7.06 -10.98 -1.20
CA HIS A 162 -8.19 -11.86 -1.42
C HIS A 162 -8.29 -12.25 -2.90
N GLN A 163 -8.67 -13.50 -3.16
CA GLN A 163 -8.95 -13.91 -4.53
C GLN A 163 -10.20 -13.20 -5.04
N GLN A 164 -10.20 -12.77 -6.30
CA GLN A 164 -11.30 -12.02 -6.91
C GLN A 164 -12.67 -12.67 -6.68
N LYS A 165 -12.77 -14.01 -6.76
CA LYS A 165 -14.00 -14.78 -6.52
C LYS A 165 -14.54 -14.72 -5.10
N ASN A 166 -13.71 -14.28 -4.12
CA ASN A 166 -14.07 -14.21 -2.71
C ASN A 166 -14.36 -12.76 -2.26
N VAL A 167 -14.34 -11.81 -3.19
CA VAL A 167 -14.67 -10.40 -2.90
C VAL A 167 -16.13 -10.19 -3.30
N GLY A 168 -16.98 -9.80 -2.35
CA GLY A 168 -18.37 -9.45 -2.58
C GLY A 168 -18.51 -8.26 -3.53
N ALA A 169 -19.66 -8.14 -4.15
CA ALA A 169 -20.00 -7.05 -5.06
C ALA A 169 -20.33 -5.77 -4.28
#